data_de76259945420dbbdc11da3e4829ffa1
#
_entry.id   de76259945420dbbdc11da3e4829ffa1
#
_cell.length_a   1.000
_cell.length_b   1.000
_cell.length_c   1.000
_cell.angle_alpha   90.00
_cell.angle_beta   90.00
_cell.angle_gamma   90.00
#
_symmetry.space_group_name_H-M   'P 1'
#
loop_
_entity.id
_entity.type
_entity.pdbx_description
1 polymer ?
#
loop_
_entity_poly.entity_id
_entity_poly.type
_entity_poly.pdbx_seq_one_letter_code
_entity_poly.pdbx_strand_id
1 'polypeptide(L)'
;MGALQNLRDKIRRKGLRRVARTLWERHVFYHWELLWMERDLVSAVPPHNLRPHKPVRLVTITEDNAVAFARHFGDRVQTMAELAREGHTGHMYLDDADNAVAFIWGSKRDYLDRHYYGCTFPVKEGEFFEFGGEMTPSYFGTRLSVDAQVNLWAAMQAQGCNKVVDVVETHNVPAMKLHLRMGYHEQGRVAHVYCLFGRWKFFRETTYSGSRLEQLRKPRAVKTAAAPA
;
A
#
# COMPACT_ATOMS: atom_id res chain seq x y z
N MET A 1 24.09 19.00 -18.74
CA MET A 1 22.99 19.54 -19.60
C MET A 1 21.63 18.83 -19.46
N GLY A 2 21.47 17.74 -18.70
CA GLY A 2 20.25 16.93 -18.68
C GLY A 2 19.05 17.45 -17.88
N ALA A 3 19.24 18.13 -16.73
CA ALA A 3 18.13 18.44 -15.82
C ALA A 3 17.17 19.52 -16.33
N LEU A 4 17.70 20.57 -16.96
CA LEU A 4 16.89 21.65 -17.54
C LEU A 4 16.11 21.21 -18.78
N GLN A 5 16.71 20.34 -19.59
CA GLN A 5 16.06 19.76 -20.75
C GLN A 5 14.93 18.83 -20.36
N ASN A 6 15.15 17.97 -19.35
CA ASN A 6 14.10 17.11 -18.76
C ASN A 6 12.94 17.92 -18.13
N LEU A 7 13.22 19.06 -17.50
CA LEU A 7 12.20 19.94 -16.95
C LEU A 7 11.37 20.59 -18.07
N ARG A 8 12.01 21.05 -19.13
CA ARG A 8 11.35 21.67 -20.30
C ARG A 8 10.42 20.68 -21.01
N ASP A 9 10.86 19.41 -21.18
CA ASP A 9 10.04 18.35 -21.74
C ASP A 9 8.88 17.93 -20.85
N LYS A 10 9.05 17.93 -19.53
CA LYS A 10 7.96 17.72 -18.58
C LYS A 10 6.93 18.85 -18.63
N ILE A 11 7.37 20.11 -18.71
CA ILE A 11 6.46 21.27 -18.85
C ILE A 11 5.67 21.19 -20.15
N ARG A 12 6.32 20.84 -21.27
CA ARG A 12 5.68 20.73 -22.58
C ARG A 12 4.63 19.61 -22.64
N ARG A 13 4.89 18.46 -21.96
CA ARG A 13 3.96 17.31 -21.93
C ARG A 13 2.84 17.43 -20.91
N LYS A 14 3.08 18.02 -19.74
CA LYS A 14 2.16 18.01 -18.59
C LYS A 14 1.56 19.39 -18.26
N GLY A 15 2.05 20.45 -18.90
CA GLY A 15 1.69 21.84 -18.62
C GLY A 15 2.42 22.42 -17.38
N LEU A 16 2.71 23.72 -17.44
CA LEU A 16 3.47 24.44 -16.40
C LEU A 16 2.84 24.31 -15.01
N ARG A 17 1.51 24.48 -14.90
CA ARG A 17 0.79 24.39 -13.62
C ARG A 17 0.95 23.03 -12.94
N ARG A 18 0.90 21.95 -13.71
CA ARG A 18 1.02 20.59 -13.16
C ARG A 18 2.44 20.28 -12.72
N VAL A 19 3.42 20.75 -13.46
CA VAL A 19 4.85 20.62 -13.10
C VAL A 19 5.18 21.47 -11.88
N ALA A 20 4.72 22.72 -11.82
CA ALA A 20 4.90 23.60 -10.66
C ALA A 20 4.23 23.00 -9.40
N ARG A 21 3.01 22.47 -9.52
CA ARG A 21 2.33 21.77 -8.42
C ARG A 21 3.11 20.55 -7.94
N THR A 22 3.62 19.71 -8.84
CA THR A 22 4.42 18.53 -8.50
C THR A 22 5.73 18.91 -7.79
N LEU A 23 6.39 19.99 -8.24
CA LEU A 23 7.59 20.51 -7.57
C LEU A 23 7.27 21.09 -6.20
N TRP A 24 6.16 21.83 -6.08
CA TRP A 24 5.69 22.36 -4.81
C TRP A 24 5.40 21.23 -3.82
N GLU A 25 4.58 20.24 -4.22
CA GLU A 25 4.25 19.07 -3.40
C GLU A 25 5.49 18.29 -3.00
N ARG A 26 6.48 18.16 -3.88
CA ARG A 26 7.70 17.40 -3.60
C ARG A 26 8.70 18.14 -2.71
N HIS A 27 8.80 19.47 -2.84
CA HIS A 27 9.90 20.24 -2.24
C HIS A 27 9.47 21.27 -1.23
N VAL A 28 8.19 21.66 -1.19
CA VAL A 28 7.71 22.72 -0.29
C VAL A 28 6.72 22.19 0.72
N PHE A 29 5.61 21.62 0.25
CA PHE A 29 4.55 21.15 1.12
C PHE A 29 3.81 19.98 0.51
N TYR A 30 3.69 18.92 1.30
CA TYR A 30 2.84 17.79 0.96
C TYR A 30 1.97 17.41 2.16
N HIS A 31 0.75 16.97 1.88
CA HIS A 31 -0.20 16.50 2.87
C HIS A 31 -0.76 15.14 2.44
N TRP A 32 -0.51 14.10 3.24
CA TRP A 32 -1.15 12.79 3.09
C TRP A 32 -2.33 12.70 4.03
N GLU A 33 -3.45 12.26 3.52
CA GLU A 33 -4.59 11.79 4.30
C GLU A 33 -4.64 10.27 4.21
N LEU A 34 -4.49 9.60 5.34
CA LEU A 34 -4.43 8.16 5.46
C LEU A 34 -5.67 7.70 6.24
N LEU A 35 -6.56 6.97 5.58
CA LEU A 35 -7.72 6.36 6.24
C LEU A 35 -7.27 5.11 7.00
N TRP A 36 -7.58 5.04 8.29
CA TRP A 36 -7.42 3.84 9.07
C TRP A 36 -8.47 2.81 8.67
N MET A 37 -8.00 1.64 8.32
CA MET A 37 -8.79 0.47 7.92
C MET A 37 -8.48 -0.69 8.85
N GLU A 38 -9.49 -1.52 9.13
CA GLU A 38 -9.29 -2.73 9.92
C GLU A 38 -10.13 -3.89 9.39
N ARG A 39 -9.73 -5.10 9.75
CA ARG A 39 -10.46 -6.32 9.44
C ARG A 39 -10.18 -7.39 10.49
N ASP A 40 -11.23 -8.12 10.91
CA ASP A 40 -11.09 -9.31 11.73
C ASP A 40 -10.64 -10.51 10.86
N LEU A 41 -9.57 -11.17 11.28
CA LEU A 41 -8.96 -12.27 10.52
C LEU A 41 -9.80 -13.56 10.53
N VAL A 42 -10.69 -13.72 11.49
CA VAL A 42 -11.60 -14.87 11.57
C VAL A 42 -12.71 -14.83 10.51
N SER A 43 -12.96 -13.66 9.92
CA SER A 43 -13.96 -13.49 8.88
C SER A 43 -13.51 -14.10 7.56
N ALA A 44 -14.41 -14.81 6.86
CA ALA A 44 -14.09 -15.32 5.53
C ALA A 44 -13.72 -14.21 4.54
N VAL A 45 -12.78 -14.48 3.67
CA VAL A 45 -12.44 -13.55 2.57
C VAL A 45 -13.61 -13.53 1.58
N PRO A 46 -14.16 -12.36 1.25
CA PRO A 46 -15.24 -12.28 0.27
C PRO A 46 -14.81 -12.83 -1.10
N PRO A 47 -15.74 -13.46 -1.85
CA PRO A 47 -15.43 -13.97 -3.18
C PRO A 47 -15.01 -12.84 -4.12
N HIS A 48 -14.08 -13.13 -5.02
CA HIS A 48 -13.55 -12.16 -5.98
C HIS A 48 -13.29 -12.79 -7.35
N ASN A 49 -13.43 -11.99 -8.42
CA ASN A 49 -13.25 -12.40 -9.81
C ASN A 49 -11.95 -11.80 -10.39
N LEU A 50 -10.84 -11.93 -9.67
CA LEU A 50 -9.54 -11.50 -10.17
C LEU A 50 -8.94 -12.57 -11.09
N ARG A 51 -8.20 -12.13 -12.10
CA ARG A 51 -7.52 -13.02 -13.03
C ARG A 51 -6.46 -13.86 -12.29
N PRO A 52 -6.26 -15.13 -12.67
CA PRO A 52 -5.10 -15.88 -12.19
C PRO A 52 -3.79 -15.13 -12.47
N HIS A 53 -2.80 -15.34 -11.64
CA HIS A 53 -1.44 -14.85 -11.90
C HIS A 53 -0.55 -15.96 -12.45
N LYS A 54 0.58 -15.58 -13.05
CA LYS A 54 1.64 -16.52 -13.41
C LYS A 54 2.15 -17.22 -12.14
N PRO A 55 2.69 -18.44 -12.26
CA PRO A 55 3.31 -19.12 -11.12
C PRO A 55 4.32 -18.22 -10.41
N VAL A 56 4.29 -18.25 -9.11
CA VAL A 56 5.24 -17.56 -8.24
C VAL A 56 5.48 -18.40 -6.98
N ARG A 57 6.64 -18.26 -6.37
CA ARG A 57 7.00 -18.95 -5.15
C ARG A 57 6.94 -17.99 -3.97
N LEU A 58 6.14 -18.32 -2.95
CA LEU A 58 6.09 -17.57 -1.70
C LEU A 58 7.32 -17.86 -0.86
N VAL A 59 7.97 -16.81 -0.35
CA VAL A 59 9.15 -16.89 0.52
C VAL A 59 9.03 -15.85 1.63
N THR A 60 9.39 -16.22 2.86
CA THR A 60 9.55 -15.24 3.95
C THR A 60 10.79 -14.38 3.68
N ILE A 61 10.64 -13.07 3.86
CA ILE A 61 11.75 -12.14 3.67
C ILE A 61 12.68 -12.24 4.86
N THR A 62 13.97 -12.40 4.56
CA THR A 62 15.07 -12.39 5.54
C THR A 62 16.12 -11.37 5.09
N GLU A 63 17.06 -11.05 5.97
CA GLU A 63 18.17 -10.17 5.59
C GLU A 63 18.97 -10.74 4.41
N ASP A 64 19.24 -12.05 4.43
CA ASP A 64 20.08 -12.72 3.43
C ASP A 64 19.43 -12.78 2.04
N ASN A 65 18.09 -12.90 1.97
CA ASN A 65 17.39 -13.04 0.70
C ASN A 65 16.84 -11.72 0.14
N ALA A 66 17.07 -10.60 0.81
CA ALA A 66 16.64 -9.27 0.36
C ALA A 66 17.23 -8.89 -1.01
N VAL A 67 18.33 -9.51 -1.43
CA VAL A 67 18.93 -9.31 -2.77
C VAL A 67 17.96 -9.65 -3.91
N ALA A 68 16.96 -10.52 -3.69
CA ALA A 68 15.92 -10.85 -4.68
C ALA A 68 15.12 -9.62 -5.16
N PHE A 69 15.11 -8.54 -4.39
CA PHE A 69 14.46 -7.27 -4.75
C PHE A 69 15.22 -6.45 -5.79
N ALA A 70 16.52 -6.74 -6.03
CA ALA A 70 17.43 -5.89 -6.80
C ALA A 70 16.91 -5.56 -8.20
N ARG A 71 16.27 -6.50 -8.89
CA ARG A 71 15.81 -6.31 -10.27
C ARG A 71 14.63 -5.36 -10.41
N HIS A 72 13.63 -5.49 -9.57
CA HIS A 72 12.36 -4.76 -9.72
C HIS A 72 12.17 -3.65 -8.67
N PHE A 73 12.85 -3.75 -7.54
CA PHE A 73 12.73 -2.86 -6.38
C PHE A 73 14.11 -2.50 -5.82
N GLY A 74 15.09 -2.26 -6.72
CA GLY A 74 16.51 -2.13 -6.35
C GLY A 74 16.83 -1.04 -5.35
N ASP A 75 16.05 0.04 -5.33
CA ASP A 75 16.12 1.13 -4.34
C ASP A 75 15.64 0.72 -2.94
N ARG A 76 15.06 -0.48 -2.79
CA ARG A 76 14.49 -0.98 -1.53
C ARG A 76 15.23 -2.17 -0.92
N VAL A 77 16.23 -2.74 -1.58
CA VAL A 77 16.97 -3.91 -1.06
C VAL A 77 17.41 -3.72 0.39
N GLN A 78 18.03 -2.56 0.67
CA GLN A 78 18.49 -2.26 2.03
C GLN A 78 17.32 -2.13 3.01
N THR A 79 16.23 -1.46 2.63
CA THR A 79 15.03 -1.32 3.45
C THR A 79 14.42 -2.69 3.78
N MET A 80 14.36 -3.61 2.82
CA MET A 80 13.83 -4.97 3.04
C MET A 80 14.69 -5.75 4.04
N ALA A 81 16.02 -5.66 3.92
CA ALA A 81 16.94 -6.26 4.87
C ALA A 81 16.80 -5.66 6.29
N GLU A 82 16.65 -4.33 6.39
CA GLU A 82 16.45 -3.64 7.67
C GLU A 82 15.15 -4.06 8.35
N LEU A 83 14.02 -4.10 7.63
CA LEU A 83 12.74 -4.54 8.17
C LEU A 83 12.77 -5.99 8.67
N ALA A 84 13.45 -6.87 7.93
CA ALA A 84 13.64 -8.27 8.36
C ALA A 84 14.49 -8.34 9.63
N ARG A 85 15.61 -7.60 9.71
CA ARG A 85 16.48 -7.52 10.89
C ARG A 85 15.76 -6.94 12.11
N GLU A 86 14.85 -6.01 11.89
CA GLU A 86 13.98 -5.45 12.93
C GLU A 86 12.92 -6.46 13.40
N GLY A 87 12.78 -7.63 12.79
CA GLY A 87 11.87 -8.70 13.19
C GLY A 87 10.43 -8.49 12.76
N HIS A 88 10.19 -7.67 11.72
CA HIS A 88 8.89 -7.63 11.06
C HIS A 88 8.67 -8.88 10.23
N THR A 89 7.42 -9.30 10.07
CA THR A 89 7.06 -10.45 9.23
C THR A 89 6.84 -9.98 7.80
N GLY A 90 7.68 -10.40 6.87
CA GLY A 90 7.57 -10.05 5.47
C GLY A 90 7.44 -11.27 4.57
N HIS A 91 6.58 -11.18 3.57
CA HIS A 91 6.44 -12.18 2.51
C HIS A 91 6.78 -11.56 1.16
N MET A 92 7.55 -12.27 0.36
CA MET A 92 7.77 -11.95 -1.05
C MET A 92 7.39 -13.10 -1.95
N TYR A 93 7.08 -12.75 -3.19
CA TYR A 93 6.71 -13.68 -4.25
C TYR A 93 7.78 -13.59 -5.33
N LEU A 94 8.42 -14.74 -5.59
CA LEU A 94 9.51 -14.85 -6.56
C LEU A 94 9.00 -15.41 -7.87
N ASP A 95 9.49 -14.86 -8.98
CA ASP A 95 9.32 -15.44 -10.31
C ASP A 95 10.26 -16.64 -10.54
N ASP A 96 10.19 -17.25 -11.73
CA ASP A 96 11.01 -18.41 -12.12
C ASP A 96 12.54 -18.10 -12.15
N ALA A 97 12.90 -16.82 -12.14
CA ALA A 97 14.28 -16.35 -12.12
C ALA A 97 14.73 -15.86 -10.72
N ASP A 98 13.99 -16.22 -9.68
CA ASP A 98 14.22 -15.83 -8.27
C ASP A 98 14.22 -14.32 -8.00
N ASN A 99 13.54 -13.53 -8.84
CA ASN A 99 13.37 -12.10 -8.58
C ASN A 99 12.05 -11.85 -7.84
N ALA A 100 12.07 -11.00 -6.82
CA ALA A 100 10.86 -10.57 -6.15
C ALA A 100 9.96 -9.76 -7.10
N VAL A 101 8.71 -10.21 -7.29
CA VAL A 101 7.71 -9.56 -8.14
C VAL A 101 6.57 -8.94 -7.35
N ALA A 102 6.39 -9.34 -6.08
CA ALA A 102 5.48 -8.76 -5.13
C ALA A 102 5.98 -8.98 -3.71
N PHE A 103 5.55 -8.14 -2.79
CA PHE A 103 5.84 -8.29 -1.36
C PHE A 103 4.81 -7.59 -0.50
N ILE A 104 4.78 -7.96 0.79
CA ILE A 104 3.91 -7.38 1.81
C ILE A 104 4.52 -7.59 3.19
N TRP A 105 4.27 -6.68 4.13
CA TRP A 105 4.81 -6.71 5.48
C TRP A 105 3.74 -6.58 6.55
N GLY A 106 3.99 -7.18 7.72
CA GLY A 106 3.20 -7.03 8.93
C GLY A 106 4.05 -6.78 10.16
N SER A 107 3.58 -5.93 11.06
CA SER A 107 4.21 -5.65 12.35
C SER A 107 3.24 -5.91 13.49
N LYS A 108 3.65 -6.69 14.51
CA LYS A 108 2.88 -6.91 15.76
C LYS A 108 3.13 -5.86 16.84
N ARG A 109 3.96 -4.89 16.57
CA ARG A 109 4.33 -3.80 17.47
C ARG A 109 4.18 -2.47 16.74
N ASP A 110 4.20 -1.39 17.48
CA ASP A 110 4.20 -0.05 16.90
C ASP A 110 5.19 0.03 15.74
N TYR A 111 4.69 0.46 14.59
CA TYR A 111 5.49 0.55 13.37
C TYR A 111 5.91 1.98 13.10
N LEU A 112 7.20 2.25 13.20
CA LEU A 112 7.79 3.52 12.78
C LEU A 112 8.13 3.48 11.29
N ASP A 113 7.30 4.11 10.48
CA ASP A 113 7.60 4.30 9.06
C ASP A 113 8.66 5.39 8.87
N ARG A 114 9.92 5.01 8.78
CA ARG A 114 11.04 5.94 8.57
C ARG A 114 11.18 6.40 7.13
N HIS A 115 10.70 5.60 6.19
CA HIS A 115 11.04 5.75 4.78
C HIS A 115 10.02 6.62 4.03
N TYR A 116 8.76 6.61 4.43
CA TYR A 116 7.70 7.24 3.67
C TYR A 116 7.00 8.36 4.48
N TYR A 117 6.25 7.99 5.52
CA TYR A 117 5.46 8.97 6.29
C TYR A 117 6.24 9.61 7.43
N GLY A 118 7.24 8.93 8.01
CA GLY A 118 8.05 9.42 9.12
C GLY A 118 7.25 9.55 10.42
N CYS A 119 6.25 8.71 10.62
CA CYS A 119 5.42 8.67 11.81
C CYS A 119 5.27 7.24 12.34
N THR A 120 4.80 7.10 13.58
CA THR A 120 4.56 5.80 14.21
C THR A 120 3.08 5.46 14.11
N PHE A 121 2.80 4.25 13.65
CA PHE A 121 1.47 3.66 13.64
C PHE A 121 1.35 2.71 14.84
N PRO A 122 0.47 3.00 15.83
CA PRO A 122 0.32 2.17 17.02
C PRO A 122 -0.39 0.86 16.70
N VAL A 123 0.04 -0.21 17.37
CA VAL A 123 -0.51 -1.57 17.23
C VAL A 123 -0.91 -2.08 18.61
N LYS A 124 -2.17 -2.49 18.76
CA LYS A 124 -2.68 -3.02 20.02
C LYS A 124 -2.42 -4.53 20.15
N GLU A 125 -2.58 -5.04 21.34
CA GLU A 125 -2.51 -6.49 21.57
C GLU A 125 -3.54 -7.24 20.71
N GLY A 126 -3.11 -8.35 20.10
CA GLY A 126 -3.93 -9.12 19.17
C GLY A 126 -4.07 -8.52 17.76
N GLU A 127 -3.58 -7.31 17.52
CA GLU A 127 -3.55 -6.68 16.20
C GLU A 127 -2.17 -6.85 15.54
N PHE A 128 -2.14 -6.66 14.22
CA PHE A 128 -0.90 -6.33 13.52
C PHE A 128 -1.17 -5.23 12.50
N PHE A 129 -0.16 -4.42 12.23
CA PHE A 129 -0.19 -3.38 11.21
C PHE A 129 0.36 -3.94 9.89
N GLU A 130 -0.48 -3.93 8.83
CA GLU A 130 -0.09 -4.31 7.47
C GLU A 130 0.48 -3.09 6.75
N PHE A 131 1.60 -3.26 6.04
CA PHE A 131 2.24 -2.16 5.32
C PHE A 131 3.10 -2.64 4.15
N GLY A 132 3.49 -1.70 3.30
CA GLY A 132 4.48 -1.92 2.26
C GLY A 132 4.07 -2.88 1.16
N GLY A 133 2.78 -3.15 0.99
CA GLY A 133 2.29 -4.03 -0.08
C GLY A 133 2.53 -3.44 -1.47
N GLU A 134 3.38 -4.08 -2.27
CA GLU A 134 3.69 -3.64 -3.63
C GLU A 134 3.91 -4.82 -4.58
N MET A 135 3.66 -4.60 -5.87
CA MET A 135 3.90 -5.61 -6.90
C MET A 135 4.31 -4.96 -8.20
N THR A 136 4.97 -5.73 -9.07
CA THR A 136 5.33 -5.28 -10.41
C THR A 136 4.08 -5.10 -11.30
N PRO A 137 4.08 -4.18 -12.27
CA PRO A 137 2.94 -3.90 -13.13
C PRO A 137 2.37 -5.12 -13.88
N SER A 138 3.20 -6.11 -14.17
CA SER A 138 2.80 -7.35 -14.86
C SER A 138 1.79 -8.20 -14.05
N TYR A 139 1.71 -7.97 -12.74
CA TYR A 139 0.79 -8.67 -11.83
C TYR A 139 -0.41 -7.82 -11.40
N PHE A 140 -0.54 -6.58 -11.87
CA PHE A 140 -1.68 -5.73 -11.52
C PHE A 140 -3.01 -6.34 -11.98
N GLY A 141 -4.01 -6.27 -11.11
CA GLY A 141 -5.35 -6.81 -11.37
C GLY A 141 -5.42 -8.34 -11.39
N THR A 142 -4.40 -9.04 -10.91
CA THR A 142 -4.40 -10.47 -10.72
C THR A 142 -4.75 -10.86 -9.28
N ARG A 143 -5.02 -12.14 -9.05
CA ARG A 143 -5.28 -12.71 -7.74
C ARG A 143 -4.09 -12.58 -6.77
N LEU A 144 -2.87 -12.35 -7.26
CA LEU A 144 -1.67 -12.25 -6.41
C LEU A 144 -1.83 -11.22 -5.28
N SER A 145 -2.55 -10.11 -5.52
CA SER A 145 -2.81 -9.10 -4.49
C SER A 145 -3.64 -9.62 -3.31
N VAL A 146 -4.55 -10.56 -3.59
CA VAL A 146 -5.36 -11.24 -2.55
C VAL A 146 -4.55 -12.31 -1.86
N ASP A 147 -3.87 -13.15 -2.64
CA ASP A 147 -3.06 -14.25 -2.11
C ASP A 147 -1.94 -13.72 -1.20
N ALA A 148 -1.37 -12.54 -1.51
CA ALA A 148 -0.36 -11.89 -0.69
C ALA A 148 -0.91 -11.52 0.70
N GLN A 149 -2.08 -10.88 0.76
CA GLN A 149 -2.71 -10.53 2.03
C GLN A 149 -3.12 -11.78 2.82
N VAL A 150 -3.79 -12.73 2.18
CA VAL A 150 -4.27 -13.96 2.85
C VAL A 150 -3.11 -14.77 3.44
N ASN A 151 -2.00 -14.90 2.73
CA ASN A 151 -0.82 -15.61 3.23
C ASN A 151 -0.16 -14.86 4.41
N LEU A 152 -0.09 -13.53 4.36
CA LEU A 152 0.40 -12.75 5.49
C LEU A 152 -0.54 -12.90 6.70
N TRP A 153 -1.86 -12.81 6.50
CA TRP A 153 -2.83 -12.98 7.58
C TRP A 153 -2.71 -14.34 8.24
N ALA A 154 -2.57 -15.42 7.46
CA ALA A 154 -2.37 -16.76 8.00
C ALA A 154 -1.10 -16.85 8.86
N ALA A 155 0.00 -16.24 8.41
CA ALA A 155 1.25 -16.20 9.18
C ALA A 155 1.11 -15.40 10.47
N MET A 156 0.36 -14.29 10.45
CA MET A 156 0.12 -13.44 11.63
C MET A 156 -0.87 -14.09 12.60
N GLN A 157 -1.90 -14.79 12.09
CA GLN A 157 -2.81 -15.60 12.92
C GLN A 157 -2.06 -16.72 13.66
N ALA A 158 -1.13 -17.41 12.99
CA ALA A 158 -0.27 -18.40 13.63
C ALA A 158 0.61 -17.80 14.75
N GLN A 159 0.82 -16.49 14.73
CA GLN A 159 1.53 -15.74 15.76
C GLN A 159 0.60 -15.10 16.81
N GLY A 160 -0.70 -15.44 16.82
CA GLY A 160 -1.68 -15.01 17.81
C GLY A 160 -2.42 -13.72 17.47
N CYS A 161 -2.26 -13.15 16.26
CA CYS A 161 -3.06 -12.00 15.85
C CYS A 161 -4.46 -12.43 15.41
N ASN A 162 -5.47 -11.63 15.73
CA ASN A 162 -6.86 -11.84 15.33
C ASN A 162 -7.43 -10.70 14.48
N LYS A 163 -6.69 -9.60 14.35
CA LYS A 163 -7.09 -8.41 13.60
C LYS A 163 -5.92 -7.84 12.82
N VAL A 164 -6.19 -7.39 11.60
CA VAL A 164 -5.29 -6.57 10.80
C VAL A 164 -5.75 -5.12 10.83
N VAL A 165 -4.81 -4.20 10.97
CA VAL A 165 -4.99 -2.76 10.81
C VAL A 165 -4.04 -2.25 9.73
N ASP A 166 -4.49 -1.26 8.97
CA ASP A 166 -3.72 -0.66 7.87
C ASP A 166 -4.12 0.80 7.69
N VAL A 167 -3.34 1.56 6.96
CA VAL A 167 -3.66 2.91 6.53
C VAL A 167 -3.60 3.01 5.01
N VAL A 168 -4.62 3.60 4.41
CA VAL A 168 -4.71 3.76 2.94
C VAL A 168 -4.82 5.22 2.59
N GLU A 169 -3.96 5.70 1.69
CA GLU A 169 -4.05 7.05 1.16
C GLU A 169 -5.39 7.29 0.47
N THR A 170 -6.08 8.40 0.79
CA THR A 170 -7.38 8.75 0.20
C THR A 170 -7.35 8.90 -1.32
N HIS A 171 -6.18 9.16 -1.89
CA HIS A 171 -5.98 9.25 -3.34
C HIS A 171 -5.69 7.90 -4.01
N ASN A 172 -5.36 6.86 -3.22
CA ASN A 172 -5.07 5.53 -3.74
C ASN A 172 -6.35 4.70 -3.90
N VAL A 173 -7.21 5.11 -4.85
CA VAL A 173 -8.48 4.43 -5.15
C VAL A 173 -8.31 2.92 -5.44
N PRO A 174 -7.28 2.45 -6.17
CA PRO A 174 -7.06 1.02 -6.36
C PRO A 174 -6.86 0.26 -5.04
N ALA A 175 -6.02 0.76 -4.13
CA ALA A 175 -5.80 0.15 -2.83
C ALA A 175 -7.07 0.16 -1.98
N MET A 176 -7.78 1.29 -1.89
CA MET A 176 -9.06 1.36 -1.16
C MET A 176 -10.07 0.33 -1.67
N LYS A 177 -10.19 0.16 -3.01
CA LYS A 177 -11.07 -0.86 -3.60
C LYS A 177 -10.64 -2.28 -3.27
N LEU A 178 -9.33 -2.54 -3.20
CA LEU A 178 -8.80 -3.83 -2.78
C LEU A 178 -9.18 -4.11 -1.32
N HIS A 179 -8.92 -3.17 -0.42
CA HIS A 179 -9.27 -3.29 1.01
C HIS A 179 -10.77 -3.56 1.22
N LEU A 180 -11.65 -2.79 0.56
CA LEU A 180 -13.09 -3.03 0.62
C LEU A 180 -13.47 -4.42 0.08
N ARG A 181 -12.84 -4.86 -1.00
CA ARG A 181 -13.05 -6.21 -1.56
C ARG A 181 -12.56 -7.30 -0.63
N MET A 182 -11.49 -7.05 0.11
CA MET A 182 -10.94 -7.97 1.11
C MET A 182 -11.73 -7.95 2.43
N GLY A 183 -12.76 -7.13 2.56
CA GLY A 183 -13.62 -7.07 3.74
C GLY A 183 -13.13 -6.13 4.83
N TYR A 184 -12.19 -5.23 4.52
CA TYR A 184 -11.84 -4.16 5.47
C TYR A 184 -12.96 -3.16 5.63
N HIS A 185 -13.02 -2.55 6.79
CA HIS A 185 -13.91 -1.42 7.10
C HIS A 185 -13.12 -0.26 7.70
N GLU A 186 -13.72 0.92 7.64
CA GLU A 186 -13.13 2.16 8.15
C GLU A 186 -13.22 2.20 9.68
N GLN A 187 -12.16 2.62 10.36
CA GLN A 187 -12.17 2.87 11.80
C GLN A 187 -12.78 4.23 12.19
N GLY A 188 -13.20 5.06 11.24
CA GLY A 188 -13.63 6.43 11.52
C GLY A 188 -12.49 7.38 11.92
N ARG A 189 -11.25 7.04 11.61
CA ARG A 189 -10.03 7.80 11.91
C ARG A 189 -9.26 8.11 10.63
N VAL A 190 -8.65 9.29 10.59
CA VAL A 190 -7.74 9.74 9.53
C VAL A 190 -6.44 10.20 10.16
N ALA A 191 -5.34 9.67 9.68
CA ALA A 191 -4.03 10.20 9.96
C ALA A 191 -3.65 11.23 8.90
N HIS A 192 -3.30 12.43 9.34
CA HIS A 192 -2.80 13.51 8.50
C HIS A 192 -1.30 13.61 8.68
N VAL A 193 -0.55 13.43 7.62
CA VAL A 193 0.90 13.60 7.60
C VAL A 193 1.23 14.81 6.75
N TYR A 194 1.77 15.83 7.35
CA TYR A 194 2.22 17.05 6.69
C TYR A 194 3.73 16.99 6.53
N CYS A 195 4.22 17.28 5.35
CA CYS A 195 5.65 17.34 5.06
C CYS A 195 6.00 18.73 4.54
N LEU A 196 6.91 19.41 5.24
CA LEU A 196 7.44 20.73 4.86
C LEU A 196 8.87 20.58 4.35
N PHE A 197 9.15 21.19 3.21
CA PHE A 197 10.47 21.23 2.56
C PHE A 197 11.09 19.83 2.36
N GLY A 198 10.23 18.78 2.22
CA GLY A 198 10.67 17.40 2.06
C GLY A 198 11.39 16.80 3.29
N ARG A 199 11.44 17.52 4.40
CA ARG A 199 12.26 17.17 5.58
C ARG A 199 11.48 17.12 6.89
N TRP A 200 10.67 18.13 7.17
CA TRP A 200 9.93 18.23 8.42
C TRP A 200 8.56 17.61 8.28
N LYS A 201 8.30 16.56 9.05
CA LYS A 201 7.04 15.84 9.04
C LYS A 201 6.29 16.06 10.35
N PHE A 202 4.98 16.32 10.24
CA PHE A 202 4.06 16.52 11.35
C PHE A 202 2.92 15.53 11.20
N PHE A 203 2.57 14.90 12.30
CA PHE A 203 1.51 13.91 12.33
C PHE A 203 0.35 14.42 13.19
N ARG A 204 -0.88 14.24 12.73
CA ARG A 204 -2.11 14.54 13.46
C ARG A 204 -3.16 13.51 13.11
N GLU A 205 -3.92 13.04 14.11
CA GLU A 205 -5.12 12.24 13.86
C GLU A 205 -6.38 13.06 14.07
N THR A 206 -7.40 12.75 13.25
CA THR A 206 -8.76 13.25 13.37
C THR A 206 -9.75 12.10 13.27
N THR A 207 -10.91 12.26 13.88
CA THR A 207 -12.03 11.30 13.77
C THR A 207 -13.10 11.88 12.86
N TYR A 208 -13.91 10.99 12.28
CA TYR A 208 -15.06 11.37 11.48
C TYR A 208 -16.22 10.38 11.70
N SER A 209 -17.44 10.82 11.46
CA SER A 209 -18.63 9.99 11.47
C SER A 209 -19.10 9.70 10.03
N GLY A 210 -19.77 8.56 9.85
CA GLY A 210 -20.19 8.09 8.53
C GLY A 210 -19.07 7.37 7.76
N SER A 211 -19.30 7.10 6.48
CA SER A 211 -18.33 6.43 5.62
C SER A 211 -17.80 7.36 4.55
N ARG A 212 -16.48 7.47 4.43
CA ARG A 212 -15.80 8.15 3.33
C ARG A 212 -15.71 7.28 2.07
N LEU A 213 -15.90 5.96 2.22
CA LEU A 213 -15.77 4.99 1.13
C LEU A 213 -17.10 4.52 0.56
N GLU A 214 -18.23 5.07 1.01
CA GLU A 214 -19.56 4.64 0.54
C GLU A 214 -19.72 4.72 -0.98
N GLN A 215 -19.18 5.76 -1.61
CA GLN A 215 -19.22 5.93 -3.07
C GLN A 215 -18.45 4.83 -3.81
N LEU A 216 -17.41 4.26 -3.19
CA LEU A 216 -16.63 3.18 -3.76
C LEU A 216 -17.30 1.80 -3.58
N ARG A 217 -18.22 1.67 -2.62
CA ARG A 217 -19.01 0.45 -2.36
C ARG A 217 -20.17 0.29 -3.34
N LYS A 218 -20.72 1.41 -3.86
CA LYS A 218 -21.84 1.35 -4.82
C LYS A 218 -21.35 0.77 -6.16
N PRO A 219 -22.03 -0.24 -6.73
CA PRO A 219 -21.73 -0.70 -8.07
C PRO A 219 -21.89 0.49 -9.04
N ARG A 220 -20.95 0.66 -9.95
CA ARG A 220 -21.03 1.67 -11.00
C ARG A 220 -22.33 1.42 -11.78
N ALA A 221 -23.28 2.34 -11.74
CA ALA A 221 -24.50 2.23 -12.51
C ALA A 221 -24.13 1.95 -13.96
N VAL A 222 -24.55 0.80 -14.48
CA VAL A 222 -24.37 0.45 -15.88
C VAL A 222 -25.13 1.52 -16.66
N LYS A 223 -24.41 2.38 -17.39
CA LYS A 223 -25.05 3.25 -18.35
C LYS A 223 -25.73 2.35 -19.36
N THR A 224 -27.04 2.15 -19.20
CA THR A 224 -27.86 1.54 -20.22
C THR A 224 -27.69 2.39 -21.47
N ALA A 225 -27.05 1.85 -22.50
CA ALA A 225 -26.99 2.48 -23.80
C ALA A 225 -28.42 2.72 -24.24
N ALA A 226 -28.80 3.99 -24.45
CA ALA A 226 -30.06 4.33 -25.05
C ALA A 226 -30.11 3.63 -26.40
N ALA A 227 -31.16 2.80 -26.62
CA ALA A 227 -31.41 2.22 -27.91
C ALA A 227 -31.57 3.34 -28.94
N PRO A 228 -30.95 3.24 -30.13
CA PRO A 228 -31.19 4.20 -31.19
C PRO A 228 -32.66 4.10 -31.65
N ALA A 229 -33.33 5.25 -31.76
CA ALA A 229 -34.66 5.39 -32.29
C ALA A 229 -34.66 5.21 -33.82
#